data_e8923d4be367bd83b0e3999986f9b78a
#
_entry.id   e8923d4be367bd83b0e3999986f9b78a
#
_cell.length_a   1.000
_cell.length_b   1.000
_cell.length_c   1.000
_cell.angle_alpha   90.00
_cell.angle_beta   90.00
_cell.angle_gamma   90.00
#
_symmetry.space_group_name_H-M   'P 1'
#
loop_
_entity.id
_entity.type
_entity.pdbx_description
1 polymer ?
#
loop_
_entity_poly.entity_id
_entity_poly.type
_entity_poly.pdbx_seq_one_letter_code
_entity_poly.pdbx_strand_id
1 'polypeptide(L)'
;MARHGKNQKEYLAAEMLLKGSGLNMLDAASLAVELLSLCGGSRSMRRARKAIFLGAEELRKGERTVSFSAAVEEMLKAKRNLRPTTLRDIRYFTGALMRRCPELKGFPVRKLTPEHCAHFLEAAFTSHRQRYKGRAVMSGVLSFSLRRGWCGENPVARVDSPSFRERTIAILAPEEIGSLRTVVEAPEFRDCAPAVWVMLYAGIRPGEVVRLHWRDVDLEERVISVRSRTSKTGGIRHVTIHAVLWRLLAGYGAGGPAGLLCPPNWPVRWRLLRKKAGWGLHNRFGEWSADALRHTYASYHAKWFRDFSLLQLEMGHRSSSLLRERYLNMEGVSRDRARLFWEAPEHGWNNKIGIAGTDFL
;
A
#
# COMPACT_ATOMS: atom_id res chain seq x y z
N MET A 1 -26.50 -76.22 6.39
CA MET A 1 -26.99 -75.70 5.10
C MET A 1 -27.37 -74.22 5.13
N ALA A 2 -27.81 -73.59 6.23
CA ALA A 2 -28.22 -72.17 6.25
C ALA A 2 -27.07 -71.11 6.09
N ARG A 3 -25.86 -71.43 6.49
CA ARG A 3 -24.68 -70.47 6.34
C ARG A 3 -24.23 -70.34 4.88
N HIS A 4 -24.33 -71.39 4.04
CA HIS A 4 -23.89 -71.34 2.65
C HIS A 4 -24.79 -70.42 1.78
N GLY A 5 -26.09 -70.44 2.00
CA GLY A 5 -27.03 -69.65 1.23
C GLY A 5 -27.00 -68.17 1.55
N LYS A 6 -26.57 -67.77 2.75
CA LYS A 6 -26.43 -66.37 3.14
C LYS A 6 -25.19 -65.75 2.50
N ASN A 7 -24.06 -66.46 2.47
CA ASN A 7 -22.81 -66.01 1.85
C ASN A 7 -22.96 -65.87 0.32
N GLN A 8 -23.73 -66.68 -0.34
CA GLN A 8 -23.98 -66.61 -1.78
C GLN A 8 -24.82 -65.36 -2.17
N LYS A 9 -25.82 -65.01 -1.34
CA LYS A 9 -26.61 -63.80 -1.54
C LYS A 9 -25.82 -62.55 -1.31
N GLU A 10 -24.97 -62.52 -0.29
CA GLU A 10 -24.05 -61.38 -0.02
C GLU A 10 -23.02 -61.21 -1.13
N TYR A 11 -22.49 -62.32 -1.66
CA TYR A 11 -21.56 -62.30 -2.79
C TYR A 11 -22.21 -61.72 -4.04
N LEU A 12 -23.38 -62.21 -4.44
CA LEU A 12 -24.12 -61.69 -5.59
C LEU A 12 -24.51 -60.22 -5.43
N ALA A 13 -24.87 -59.79 -4.23
CA ALA A 13 -25.18 -58.39 -3.94
C ALA A 13 -23.93 -57.49 -4.06
N ALA A 14 -22.77 -57.97 -3.59
CA ALA A 14 -21.50 -57.24 -3.73
C ALA A 14 -21.06 -57.16 -5.18
N GLU A 15 -21.22 -58.24 -5.95
CA GLU A 15 -20.92 -58.26 -7.39
C GLU A 15 -21.81 -57.26 -8.18
N MET A 16 -23.11 -57.20 -7.84
CA MET A 16 -24.03 -56.22 -8.39
C MET A 16 -23.63 -54.78 -8.07
N LEU A 17 -23.17 -54.52 -6.84
CA LEU A 17 -22.67 -53.17 -6.43
C LEU A 17 -21.41 -52.76 -7.17
N LEU A 18 -20.55 -53.71 -7.53
CA LEU A 18 -19.32 -53.43 -8.28
C LEU A 18 -19.53 -53.32 -9.78
N LYS A 19 -20.70 -53.73 -10.28
CA LYS A 19 -21.05 -53.69 -11.71
C LYS A 19 -20.98 -52.25 -12.23
N GLY A 20 -20.07 -52.00 -13.14
CA GLY A 20 -19.82 -50.66 -13.72
C GLY A 20 -18.76 -49.81 -13.00
N SER A 21 -18.18 -50.27 -11.88
CA SER A 21 -17.10 -49.56 -11.16
C SER A 21 -15.69 -49.81 -11.78
N GLY A 22 -15.54 -50.88 -12.57
CA GLY A 22 -14.23 -51.33 -13.04
C GLY A 22 -13.37 -52.03 -12.01
N LEU A 23 -13.89 -52.26 -10.77
CA LEU A 23 -13.20 -52.93 -9.70
C LEU A 23 -13.66 -54.38 -9.59
N ASN A 24 -12.76 -55.31 -9.33
CA ASN A 24 -13.10 -56.67 -8.92
C ASN A 24 -13.30 -56.72 -7.38
N MET A 25 -13.80 -57.85 -6.88
CA MET A 25 -14.08 -58.04 -5.44
C MET A 25 -12.86 -57.92 -4.55
N LEU A 26 -11.71 -58.36 -5.05
CA LEU A 26 -10.45 -58.32 -4.29
C LEU A 26 -9.95 -56.89 -4.16
N ASP A 27 -9.97 -56.12 -5.26
CA ASP A 27 -9.55 -54.72 -5.26
C ASP A 27 -10.45 -53.87 -4.35
N ALA A 28 -11.76 -54.13 -4.41
CA ALA A 28 -12.74 -53.45 -3.54
C ALA A 28 -12.53 -53.78 -2.05
N ALA A 29 -12.26 -55.05 -1.74
CA ALA A 29 -11.98 -55.48 -0.38
C ALA A 29 -10.64 -54.86 0.13
N SER A 30 -9.60 -54.85 -0.69
CA SER A 30 -8.31 -54.25 -0.36
C SER A 30 -8.43 -52.77 -0.08
N LEU A 31 -9.13 -52.04 -0.95
CA LEU A 31 -9.39 -50.61 -0.77
C LEU A 31 -10.20 -50.30 0.50
N ALA A 32 -11.23 -51.16 0.79
CA ALA A 32 -12.04 -51.02 1.99
C ALA A 32 -11.21 -51.23 3.27
N VAL A 33 -10.33 -52.26 3.29
CA VAL A 33 -9.44 -52.53 4.42
C VAL A 33 -8.46 -51.36 4.64
N GLU A 34 -7.86 -50.86 3.57
CA GLU A 34 -6.95 -49.70 3.63
C GLU A 34 -7.64 -48.45 4.18
N LEU A 35 -8.81 -48.09 3.65
CA LEU A 35 -9.60 -46.94 4.11
C LEU A 35 -10.03 -47.09 5.58
N LEU A 36 -10.44 -48.31 6.01
CA LEU A 36 -10.82 -48.55 7.40
C LEU A 36 -9.60 -48.46 8.32
N SER A 37 -8.45 -48.93 7.88
CA SER A 37 -7.19 -48.81 8.62
C SER A 37 -6.81 -47.34 8.85
N LEU A 38 -6.84 -46.53 7.81
CA LEU A 38 -6.55 -45.08 7.87
C LEU A 38 -7.57 -44.34 8.77
N CYS A 39 -8.79 -44.83 8.90
CA CYS A 39 -9.85 -44.23 9.72
C CYS A 39 -9.91 -44.72 11.17
N GLY A 40 -8.96 -45.56 11.61
CA GLY A 40 -8.90 -46.10 12.98
C GLY A 40 -9.63 -47.38 13.23
N GLY A 41 -9.80 -48.24 12.19
CA GLY A 41 -10.26 -49.61 12.26
C GLY A 41 -11.71 -49.85 11.88
N SER A 42 -12.09 -51.17 11.91
CA SER A 42 -13.33 -51.70 11.31
C SER A 42 -14.68 -51.17 11.84
N ARG A 43 -14.70 -50.51 13.00
CA ARG A 43 -15.93 -49.95 13.59
C ARG A 43 -16.32 -48.58 13.07
N SER A 44 -15.58 -48.02 12.12
CA SER A 44 -15.72 -46.59 11.73
C SER A 44 -16.18 -46.38 10.29
N MET A 45 -17.11 -47.16 9.77
CA MET A 45 -17.71 -46.99 8.43
C MET A 45 -18.19 -45.55 8.17
N ARG A 46 -18.71 -44.85 9.21
CA ARG A 46 -19.15 -43.46 9.10
C ARG A 46 -17.98 -42.51 8.86
N ARG A 47 -16.82 -42.76 9.51
CA ARG A 47 -15.59 -41.97 9.30
C ARG A 47 -15.00 -42.23 7.91
N ALA A 48 -14.97 -43.50 7.46
CA ALA A 48 -14.48 -43.86 6.13
C ALA A 48 -15.31 -43.19 5.03
N ARG A 49 -16.65 -43.25 5.12
CA ARG A 49 -17.54 -42.55 4.19
C ARG A 49 -17.29 -41.03 4.17
N LYS A 50 -17.09 -40.40 5.34
CA LYS A 50 -16.76 -38.98 5.44
C LYS A 50 -15.40 -38.68 4.83
N ALA A 51 -14.40 -39.54 5.04
CA ALA A 51 -13.07 -39.37 4.44
C ALA A 51 -13.11 -39.48 2.91
N ILE A 52 -13.85 -40.46 2.36
CA ILE A 52 -14.04 -40.60 0.91
C ILE A 52 -14.75 -39.37 0.35
N PHE A 53 -15.81 -38.90 1.00
CA PHE A 53 -16.53 -37.69 0.55
C PHE A 53 -15.64 -36.47 0.53
N LEU A 54 -14.89 -36.22 1.62
CA LEU A 54 -13.94 -35.09 1.72
C LEU A 54 -12.79 -35.21 0.71
N GLY A 55 -12.25 -36.42 0.51
CA GLY A 55 -11.23 -36.71 -0.49
C GLY A 55 -11.73 -36.47 -1.92
N ALA A 56 -12.95 -36.91 -2.23
CA ALA A 56 -13.58 -36.67 -3.52
C ALA A 56 -13.84 -35.16 -3.77
N GLU A 57 -14.27 -34.41 -2.73
CA GLU A 57 -14.40 -32.97 -2.82
C GLU A 57 -13.05 -32.29 -3.06
N GLU A 58 -11.99 -32.74 -2.39
CA GLU A 58 -10.62 -32.19 -2.62
C GLU A 58 -10.11 -32.52 -4.02
N LEU A 59 -10.34 -33.73 -4.55
CA LEU A 59 -10.02 -34.09 -5.91
C LEU A 59 -10.74 -33.20 -6.93
N ARG A 60 -12.06 -33.01 -6.74
CA ARG A 60 -12.88 -32.12 -7.60
C ARG A 60 -12.43 -30.66 -7.52
N LYS A 61 -12.04 -30.18 -6.34
CA LYS A 61 -11.41 -28.84 -6.20
C LYS A 61 -10.09 -28.80 -6.95
N GLY A 62 -9.33 -29.91 -7.01
CA GLY A 62 -8.09 -30.04 -7.75
C GLY A 62 -8.23 -29.85 -9.26
N GLU A 63 -9.36 -30.25 -9.82
CA GLU A 63 -9.66 -30.11 -11.26
C GLU A 63 -9.99 -28.64 -11.66
N ARG A 64 -10.34 -27.77 -10.71
CA ARG A 64 -10.71 -26.37 -10.95
C ARG A 64 -9.57 -25.38 -10.74
N THR A 65 -8.34 -25.81 -10.96
CA THR A 65 -7.22 -24.88 -10.85
C THR A 65 -7.11 -23.99 -12.07
N VAL A 66 -6.62 -22.76 -11.88
CA VAL A 66 -6.36 -21.80 -12.94
C VAL A 66 -4.89 -21.39 -12.91
N SER A 67 -4.38 -20.88 -14.02
CA SER A 67 -3.04 -20.31 -14.08
C SER A 67 -2.94 -19.02 -13.25
N PHE A 68 -1.73 -18.67 -12.82
CA PHE A 68 -1.50 -17.43 -12.09
C PHE A 68 -1.96 -16.19 -12.87
N SER A 69 -1.71 -16.14 -14.19
CA SER A 69 -2.17 -15.03 -15.04
C SER A 69 -3.69 -14.92 -15.08
N ALA A 70 -4.40 -16.04 -15.25
CA ALA A 70 -5.86 -16.04 -15.22
C ALA A 70 -6.43 -15.61 -13.86
N ALA A 71 -5.80 -16.03 -12.77
CA ALA A 71 -6.18 -15.59 -11.42
C ALA A 71 -6.00 -14.07 -11.22
N VAL A 72 -4.92 -13.49 -11.77
CA VAL A 72 -4.68 -12.04 -11.74
C VAL A 72 -5.76 -11.30 -12.54
N GLU A 73 -6.08 -11.75 -13.74
CA GLU A 73 -7.11 -11.13 -14.59
C GLU A 73 -8.48 -11.14 -13.92
N GLU A 74 -8.89 -12.29 -13.38
CA GLU A 74 -10.16 -12.41 -12.69
C GLU A 74 -10.22 -11.57 -11.40
N MET A 75 -9.11 -11.50 -10.67
CA MET A 75 -9.01 -10.61 -9.51
C MET A 75 -9.14 -9.13 -9.92
N LEU A 76 -8.50 -8.70 -11.00
CA LEU A 76 -8.60 -7.32 -11.49
C LEU A 76 -10.02 -6.99 -11.95
N LYS A 77 -10.71 -7.91 -12.64
CA LYS A 77 -12.12 -7.75 -13.01
C LYS A 77 -13.01 -7.61 -11.78
N ALA A 78 -12.85 -8.50 -10.79
CA ALA A 78 -13.63 -8.48 -9.55
C ALA A 78 -13.39 -7.22 -8.70
N LYS A 79 -12.18 -6.67 -8.76
CA LYS A 79 -11.75 -5.50 -7.98
C LYS A 79 -11.76 -4.19 -8.77
N ARG A 80 -12.49 -4.12 -9.87
CA ARG A 80 -12.55 -2.92 -10.75
C ARG A 80 -12.93 -1.61 -10.04
N ASN A 81 -13.65 -1.71 -8.94
CA ASN A 81 -14.09 -0.55 -8.14
C ASN A 81 -13.03 -0.05 -7.13
N LEU A 82 -11.85 -0.68 -7.08
CA LEU A 82 -10.74 -0.18 -6.28
C LEU A 82 -10.19 1.12 -6.88
N ARG A 83 -9.50 1.89 -6.04
CA ARG A 83 -8.85 3.12 -6.49
C ARG A 83 -7.89 2.85 -7.66
N PRO A 84 -7.83 3.75 -8.66
CA PRO A 84 -6.95 3.60 -9.83
C PRO A 84 -5.48 3.35 -9.46
N THR A 85 -5.00 3.99 -8.39
CA THR A 85 -3.63 3.79 -7.87
C THR A 85 -3.40 2.37 -7.37
N THR A 86 -4.37 1.79 -6.64
CA THR A 86 -4.29 0.40 -6.15
C THR A 86 -4.29 -0.60 -7.32
N LEU A 87 -5.16 -0.38 -8.31
CA LEU A 87 -5.20 -1.23 -9.52
C LEU A 87 -3.89 -1.12 -10.31
N ARG A 88 -3.31 0.09 -10.42
CA ARG A 88 -2.02 0.30 -11.05
C ARG A 88 -0.91 -0.44 -10.31
N ASP A 89 -0.87 -0.39 -8.99
CA ASP A 89 0.13 -1.11 -8.20
C ASP A 89 -0.01 -2.63 -8.37
N ILE A 90 -1.24 -3.17 -8.34
CA ILE A 90 -1.48 -4.59 -8.60
C ILE A 90 -0.95 -4.97 -9.99
N ARG A 91 -1.31 -4.23 -11.05
CA ARG A 91 -0.83 -4.48 -12.42
C ARG A 91 0.70 -4.39 -12.54
N TYR A 92 1.30 -3.40 -11.86
CA TYR A 92 2.75 -3.23 -11.88
C TYR A 92 3.47 -4.43 -11.26
N PHE A 93 3.09 -4.84 -10.04
CA PHE A 93 3.77 -5.93 -9.33
C PHE A 93 3.49 -7.29 -9.97
N THR A 94 2.25 -7.59 -10.36
CA THR A 94 1.95 -8.84 -11.07
C THR A 94 2.59 -8.89 -12.46
N GLY A 95 2.60 -7.77 -13.17
CA GLY A 95 3.29 -7.65 -14.45
C GLY A 95 4.80 -7.81 -14.35
N ALA A 96 5.42 -7.28 -13.28
CA ALA A 96 6.85 -7.47 -13.01
C ALA A 96 7.19 -8.92 -12.71
N LEU A 97 6.38 -9.61 -11.87
CA LEU A 97 6.50 -11.05 -11.60
C LEU A 97 6.44 -11.86 -12.90
N MET A 98 5.42 -11.67 -13.69
CA MET A 98 5.23 -12.45 -14.93
C MET A 98 6.22 -12.11 -16.06
N ARG A 99 6.85 -10.93 -16.04
CA ARG A 99 7.90 -10.59 -17.03
C ARG A 99 9.25 -11.18 -16.66
N ARG A 100 9.58 -11.17 -15.35
CA ARG A 100 10.88 -11.66 -14.87
C ARG A 100 10.89 -13.17 -14.60
N CYS A 101 9.71 -13.75 -14.38
CA CYS A 101 9.48 -15.18 -14.20
C CYS A 101 8.38 -15.61 -15.18
N PRO A 102 8.69 -15.78 -16.47
CA PRO A 102 7.69 -16.10 -17.51
C PRO A 102 6.91 -17.38 -17.24
N GLU A 103 7.55 -18.36 -16.62
CA GLU A 103 6.97 -19.65 -16.20
C GLU A 103 5.80 -19.46 -15.22
N LEU A 104 5.82 -18.41 -14.41
CA LEU A 104 4.72 -18.11 -13.48
C LEU A 104 3.40 -17.82 -14.19
N LYS A 105 3.42 -17.32 -15.44
CA LYS A 105 2.19 -17.00 -16.18
C LYS A 105 1.25 -18.20 -16.27
N GLY A 106 1.79 -19.34 -16.71
CA GLY A 106 1.05 -20.59 -16.87
C GLY A 106 0.99 -21.44 -15.61
N PHE A 107 1.71 -21.05 -14.53
CA PHE A 107 1.82 -21.90 -13.36
C PHE A 107 0.48 -22.04 -12.65
N PRO A 108 0.00 -23.27 -12.39
CA PRO A 108 -1.26 -23.50 -11.71
C PRO A 108 -1.20 -22.97 -10.27
N VAL A 109 -2.12 -22.09 -9.86
CA VAL A 109 -2.09 -21.47 -8.52
C VAL A 109 -2.14 -22.51 -7.40
N ARG A 110 -2.75 -23.67 -7.64
CA ARG A 110 -2.83 -24.79 -6.67
C ARG A 110 -1.49 -25.46 -6.41
N LYS A 111 -0.58 -25.44 -7.39
CA LYS A 111 0.75 -26.07 -7.30
C LYS A 111 1.83 -25.13 -6.75
N LEU A 112 1.46 -23.87 -6.46
CA LEU A 112 2.41 -22.93 -5.84
C LEU A 112 2.69 -23.35 -4.40
N THR A 113 3.99 -23.49 -4.09
CA THR A 113 4.49 -23.75 -2.73
C THR A 113 5.10 -22.46 -2.15
N PRO A 114 5.37 -22.40 -0.84
CA PRO A 114 6.11 -21.28 -0.25
C PRO A 114 7.47 -21.02 -0.93
N GLU A 115 8.20 -22.09 -1.28
CA GLU A 115 9.51 -22.03 -1.93
C GLU A 115 9.39 -21.43 -3.34
N HIS A 116 8.38 -21.84 -4.14
CA HIS A 116 8.10 -21.22 -5.43
C HIS A 116 7.82 -19.73 -5.27
N CYS A 117 6.97 -19.36 -4.29
CA CYS A 117 6.63 -17.96 -4.05
C CYS A 117 7.85 -17.13 -3.65
N ALA A 118 8.72 -17.64 -2.76
CA ALA A 118 9.95 -16.98 -2.35
C ALA A 118 10.87 -16.77 -3.55
N HIS A 119 11.12 -17.82 -4.34
CA HIS A 119 11.95 -17.77 -5.54
C HIS A 119 11.48 -16.71 -6.53
N PHE A 120 10.18 -16.68 -6.89
CA PHE A 120 9.64 -15.70 -7.82
C PHE A 120 9.72 -14.26 -7.30
N LEU A 121 9.54 -14.07 -5.99
CA LEU A 121 9.68 -12.75 -5.37
C LEU A 121 11.14 -12.26 -5.38
N GLU A 122 12.11 -13.14 -5.16
CA GLU A 122 13.54 -12.82 -5.19
C GLU A 122 14.01 -12.53 -6.62
N ALA A 123 13.64 -13.37 -7.57
CA ALA A 123 13.97 -13.17 -8.98
C ALA A 123 13.31 -11.91 -9.57
N ALA A 124 12.08 -11.58 -9.14
CA ALA A 124 11.38 -10.43 -9.67
C ALA A 124 11.81 -9.09 -9.06
N PHE A 125 12.30 -9.05 -7.82
CA PHE A 125 12.54 -7.79 -7.12
C PHE A 125 13.89 -7.75 -6.40
N THR A 126 14.74 -6.82 -6.79
CA THR A 126 16.08 -6.64 -6.18
C THR A 126 16.02 -5.91 -4.84
N SER A 127 15.13 -4.91 -4.67
CA SER A 127 15.03 -4.16 -3.42
C SER A 127 14.09 -4.84 -2.42
N HIS A 128 14.46 -4.85 -1.14
CA HIS A 128 13.64 -5.39 -0.05
C HIS A 128 12.24 -4.75 -0.01
N ARG A 129 12.14 -3.43 -0.24
CA ARG A 129 10.87 -2.71 -0.25
C ARG A 129 9.97 -3.13 -1.42
N GLN A 130 10.53 -3.36 -2.60
CA GLN A 130 9.76 -3.88 -3.74
C GLN A 130 9.34 -5.32 -3.50
N ARG A 131 10.22 -6.14 -2.93
CA ARG A 131 9.92 -7.52 -2.54
C ARG A 131 8.79 -7.58 -1.52
N TYR A 132 8.82 -6.74 -0.49
CA TYR A 132 7.73 -6.61 0.48
C TYR A 132 6.38 -6.29 -0.19
N LYS A 133 6.36 -5.29 -1.08
CA LYS A 133 5.14 -4.93 -1.83
C LYS A 133 4.70 -6.03 -2.80
N GLY A 134 5.65 -6.63 -3.51
CA GLY A 134 5.40 -7.78 -4.40
C GLY A 134 4.78 -8.96 -3.66
N ARG A 135 5.31 -9.28 -2.47
CA ARG A 135 4.77 -10.30 -1.57
C ARG A 135 3.32 -9.99 -1.18
N ALA A 136 3.02 -8.77 -0.78
CA ALA A 136 1.67 -8.37 -0.41
C ALA A 136 0.69 -8.50 -1.59
N VAL A 137 1.09 -8.12 -2.81
CA VAL A 137 0.27 -8.25 -4.01
C VAL A 137 0.08 -9.73 -4.39
N MET A 138 1.15 -10.53 -4.39
CA MET A 138 1.08 -11.97 -4.68
C MET A 138 0.17 -12.70 -3.68
N SER A 139 0.31 -12.39 -2.38
CA SER A 139 -0.58 -12.90 -1.33
C SER A 139 -2.04 -12.49 -1.58
N GLY A 140 -2.27 -11.27 -2.06
CA GLY A 140 -3.61 -10.80 -2.45
C GLY A 140 -4.24 -11.62 -3.58
N VAL A 141 -3.45 -12.00 -4.60
CA VAL A 141 -3.89 -12.88 -5.71
C VAL A 141 -4.23 -14.27 -5.19
N LEU A 142 -3.34 -14.86 -4.37
CA LEU A 142 -3.56 -16.22 -3.86
C LEU A 142 -4.67 -16.30 -2.81
N SER A 143 -4.86 -15.27 -2.00
CA SER A 143 -6.04 -15.18 -1.12
C SER A 143 -7.35 -15.03 -1.92
N PHE A 144 -7.33 -14.36 -3.07
CA PHE A 144 -8.46 -14.31 -3.98
C PHE A 144 -8.73 -15.70 -4.59
N SER A 145 -7.67 -16.38 -5.03
CA SER A 145 -7.74 -17.75 -5.57
C SER A 145 -8.29 -18.75 -4.56
N LEU A 146 -7.85 -18.65 -3.30
CA LEU A 146 -8.36 -19.46 -2.19
C LEU A 146 -9.87 -19.30 -2.00
N ARG A 147 -10.36 -18.05 -1.97
CA ARG A 147 -11.81 -17.78 -1.85
C ARG A 147 -12.63 -18.29 -3.05
N ARG A 148 -12.01 -18.47 -4.22
CA ARG A 148 -12.63 -19.05 -5.41
C ARG A 148 -12.52 -20.57 -5.47
N GLY A 149 -11.84 -21.20 -4.52
CA GLY A 149 -11.61 -22.65 -4.51
C GLY A 149 -10.59 -23.14 -5.54
N TRP A 150 -9.76 -22.23 -6.11
CA TRP A 150 -8.74 -22.58 -7.10
C TRP A 150 -7.44 -23.11 -6.49
N CYS A 151 -7.23 -22.88 -5.21
CA CYS A 151 -6.16 -23.48 -4.41
C CYS A 151 -6.65 -23.77 -2.99
N GLY A 152 -5.96 -24.67 -2.29
CA GLY A 152 -6.33 -25.10 -0.93
C GLY A 152 -5.84 -24.14 0.17
N GLU A 153 -4.76 -23.41 -0.09
CA GLU A 153 -4.15 -22.48 0.85
C GLU A 153 -3.47 -21.30 0.13
N ASN A 154 -3.04 -20.32 0.90
CA ASN A 154 -2.20 -19.24 0.41
C ASN A 154 -0.75 -19.47 0.85
N PRO A 155 0.14 -20.02 0.01
CA PRO A 155 1.50 -20.38 0.39
C PRO A 155 2.36 -19.15 0.73
N VAL A 156 2.02 -17.94 0.24
CA VAL A 156 2.75 -16.71 0.58
C VAL A 156 2.65 -16.37 2.07
N ALA A 157 1.64 -16.90 2.78
CA ALA A 157 1.54 -16.69 4.23
C ALA A 157 2.75 -17.27 5.00
N ARG A 158 3.37 -18.33 4.46
CA ARG A 158 4.56 -18.98 5.02
C ARG A 158 5.88 -18.43 4.47
N VAL A 159 5.85 -17.50 3.52
CA VAL A 159 7.06 -16.83 3.03
C VAL A 159 7.43 -15.71 3.98
N ASP A 160 8.70 -15.66 4.39
CA ASP A 160 9.21 -14.62 5.27
C ASP A 160 8.99 -13.22 4.68
N SER A 161 8.63 -12.30 5.56
CA SER A 161 8.47 -10.91 5.16
C SER A 161 9.85 -10.24 5.09
N PRO A 162 10.25 -9.69 3.93
CA PRO A 162 11.50 -8.97 3.85
C PRO A 162 11.54 -7.83 4.86
N SER A 163 12.53 -7.83 5.73
CA SER A 163 12.79 -6.70 6.63
C SER A 163 13.52 -5.60 5.86
N PHE A 164 13.13 -4.37 6.07
CA PHE A 164 13.87 -3.21 5.60
C PHE A 164 13.73 -2.09 6.62
N ARG A 165 14.82 -1.37 6.84
CA ARG A 165 14.76 -0.13 7.62
C ARG A 165 14.03 0.92 6.80
N GLU A 166 12.97 1.47 7.33
CA GLU A 166 12.39 2.67 6.73
C GLU A 166 13.46 3.77 6.75
N ARG A 167 13.67 4.41 5.60
CA ARG A 167 14.58 5.56 5.54
C ARG A 167 14.02 6.65 6.45
N THR A 168 14.90 7.28 7.21
CA THR A 168 14.57 8.50 7.95
C THR A 168 13.94 9.48 6.99
N ILE A 169 12.78 9.99 7.32
CA ILE A 169 12.04 10.88 6.43
C ILE A 169 12.74 12.23 6.46
N ALA A 170 13.11 12.71 5.28
CA ALA A 170 13.76 14.02 5.16
C ALA A 170 12.80 15.13 5.58
N ILE A 171 13.25 15.94 6.54
CA ILE A 171 12.62 17.18 6.97
C ILE A 171 13.46 18.29 6.35
N LEU A 172 12.80 19.26 5.71
CA LEU A 172 13.53 20.37 5.10
C LEU A 172 14.20 21.23 6.16
N ALA A 173 15.49 21.49 5.95
CA ALA A 173 16.25 22.43 6.72
C ALA A 173 15.85 23.88 6.37
N PRO A 174 16.14 24.89 7.23
CA PRO A 174 15.83 26.29 6.96
C PRO A 174 16.34 26.79 5.62
N GLU A 175 17.57 26.45 5.24
CA GLU A 175 18.17 26.83 3.95
C GLU A 175 17.46 26.19 2.75
N GLU A 176 16.94 24.97 2.90
CA GLU A 176 16.14 24.29 1.88
C GLU A 176 14.77 24.96 1.72
N ILE A 177 14.14 25.35 2.83
CA ILE A 177 12.87 26.10 2.83
C ILE A 177 13.09 27.48 2.19
N GLY A 178 14.18 28.16 2.53
CA GLY A 178 14.56 29.45 1.94
C GLY A 178 14.76 29.36 0.42
N SER A 179 15.48 28.35 -0.04
CA SER A 179 15.70 28.13 -1.47
C SER A 179 14.38 27.80 -2.21
N LEU A 180 13.53 26.97 -1.61
CA LEU A 180 12.21 26.67 -2.16
C LEU A 180 11.35 27.93 -2.27
N ARG A 181 11.34 28.76 -1.22
CA ARG A 181 10.58 30.00 -1.15
C ARG A 181 11.01 30.99 -2.23
N THR A 182 12.30 31.23 -2.38
CA THR A 182 12.86 32.12 -3.42
C THR A 182 12.38 31.74 -4.81
N VAL A 183 12.37 30.43 -5.12
CA VAL A 183 11.94 29.95 -6.44
C VAL A 183 10.42 30.01 -6.61
N VAL A 184 9.65 29.70 -5.57
CA VAL A 184 8.18 29.73 -5.61
C VAL A 184 7.65 31.15 -5.76
N GLU A 185 8.32 32.15 -5.16
CA GLU A 185 7.94 33.56 -5.23
C GLU A 185 8.35 34.23 -6.58
N ALA A 186 9.22 33.56 -7.36
CA ALA A 186 9.59 34.06 -8.69
C ALA A 186 8.35 34.12 -9.63
N PRO A 187 8.28 35.13 -10.52
CA PRO A 187 7.11 35.35 -11.39
C PRO A 187 6.67 34.08 -12.16
N GLU A 188 7.61 33.28 -12.60
CA GLU A 188 7.36 32.06 -13.40
C GLU A 188 6.71 30.92 -12.62
N PHE A 189 6.79 30.93 -11.27
CA PHE A 189 6.21 29.90 -10.40
C PHE A 189 5.19 30.42 -9.40
N ARG A 190 4.84 31.71 -9.47
CA ARG A 190 3.93 32.36 -8.51
C ARG A 190 2.57 31.69 -8.43
N ASP A 191 2.06 31.15 -9.53
CA ASP A 191 0.83 30.38 -9.59
C ASP A 191 0.95 28.97 -8.92
N CYS A 192 2.18 28.47 -8.72
CA CYS A 192 2.43 27.24 -7.97
C CYS A 192 2.45 27.48 -6.45
N ALA A 193 2.64 28.71 -6.02
CA ALA A 193 2.87 29.06 -4.62
C ALA A 193 1.76 28.59 -3.67
N PRO A 194 0.47 28.79 -3.93
CA PRO A 194 -0.59 28.33 -3.02
C PRO A 194 -0.54 26.82 -2.76
N ALA A 195 -0.28 26.02 -3.80
CA ALA A 195 -0.19 24.58 -3.66
C ALA A 195 1.04 24.17 -2.82
N VAL A 196 2.17 24.84 -3.00
CA VAL A 196 3.39 24.58 -2.21
C VAL A 196 3.19 24.99 -0.76
N TRP A 197 2.59 26.17 -0.51
CA TRP A 197 2.38 26.68 0.85
C TRP A 197 1.42 25.81 1.66
N VAL A 198 0.31 25.34 1.09
CA VAL A 198 -0.59 24.45 1.82
C VAL A 198 0.03 23.06 2.10
N MET A 199 0.94 22.59 1.23
CA MET A 199 1.70 21.37 1.54
C MET A 199 2.72 21.61 2.66
N LEU A 200 3.38 22.74 2.69
CA LEU A 200 4.44 23.08 3.65
C LEU A 200 3.87 23.52 5.00
N TYR A 201 2.83 24.36 5.03
CA TYR A 201 2.32 25.00 6.26
C TYR A 201 0.95 24.48 6.73
N ALA A 202 0.34 23.56 6.01
CA ALA A 202 -0.87 22.84 6.43
C ALA A 202 -0.74 21.31 6.26
N GLY A 203 0.41 20.81 5.86
CA GLY A 203 0.69 19.39 5.75
C GLY A 203 -0.22 18.62 4.79
N ILE A 204 -0.82 19.28 3.80
CA ILE A 204 -1.68 18.62 2.79
C ILE A 204 -0.84 17.63 1.97
N ARG A 205 -1.38 16.42 1.76
CA ARG A 205 -0.66 15.41 0.98
C ARG A 205 -0.54 15.83 -0.50
N PRO A 206 0.59 15.51 -1.18
CA PRO A 206 0.74 15.81 -2.61
C PRO A 206 -0.37 15.23 -3.49
N GLY A 207 -0.93 14.08 -3.11
CA GLY A 207 -2.08 13.50 -3.81
C GLY A 207 -3.42 14.15 -3.49
N GLU A 208 -3.51 14.98 -2.47
CA GLU A 208 -4.71 15.72 -2.09
C GLU A 208 -4.69 17.13 -2.69
N VAL A 209 -3.55 17.82 -2.67
CA VAL A 209 -3.41 19.19 -3.17
C VAL A 209 -3.83 19.33 -4.63
N VAL A 210 -3.58 18.31 -5.47
CA VAL A 210 -3.98 18.31 -6.89
C VAL A 210 -5.50 18.29 -7.11
N ARG A 211 -6.28 18.06 -6.07
CA ARG A 211 -7.75 18.02 -6.09
C ARG A 211 -8.39 19.07 -5.18
N LEU A 212 -7.55 19.87 -4.53
CA LEU A 212 -8.00 20.93 -3.65
C LEU A 212 -8.41 22.15 -4.49
N HIS A 213 -9.57 22.71 -4.21
CA HIS A 213 -10.07 23.92 -4.83
C HIS A 213 -9.92 25.10 -3.89
N TRP A 214 -9.87 26.31 -4.43
CA TRP A 214 -9.89 27.53 -3.64
C TRP A 214 -11.11 27.63 -2.71
N ARG A 215 -12.28 27.17 -3.14
CA ARG A 215 -13.49 27.07 -2.29
C ARG A 215 -13.37 26.16 -1.07
N ASP A 216 -12.32 25.35 -1.01
CA ASP A 216 -12.02 24.49 0.13
C ASP A 216 -11.08 25.19 1.14
N VAL A 217 -10.61 26.42 0.81
CA VAL A 217 -9.71 27.26 1.63
C VAL A 217 -10.52 28.48 2.11
N ASP A 218 -10.87 28.45 3.39
CA ASP A 218 -11.57 29.54 4.06
C ASP A 218 -10.54 30.39 4.83
N LEU A 219 -10.26 31.58 4.31
CA LEU A 219 -9.30 32.51 4.91
C LEU A 219 -9.91 33.29 6.08
N GLU A 220 -11.22 33.44 6.14
CA GLU A 220 -11.93 34.12 7.22
C GLU A 220 -11.97 33.23 8.47
N GLU A 221 -12.46 32.00 8.32
CA GLU A 221 -12.50 30.99 9.36
C GLU A 221 -11.13 30.32 9.61
N ARG A 222 -10.13 30.63 8.79
CA ARG A 222 -8.77 30.03 8.85
C ARG A 222 -8.75 28.51 8.81
N VAL A 223 -9.51 27.91 7.89
CA VAL A 223 -9.65 26.47 7.77
C VAL A 223 -9.49 26.01 6.31
N ILE A 224 -8.77 24.90 6.12
CA ILE A 224 -8.78 24.14 4.86
C ILE A 224 -9.62 22.89 5.04
N SER A 225 -10.65 22.73 4.24
CA SER A 225 -11.54 21.57 4.24
C SER A 225 -11.09 20.50 3.26
N VAL A 226 -10.46 19.43 3.75
CA VAL A 226 -10.05 18.26 2.93
C VAL A 226 -11.18 17.24 2.91
N ARG A 227 -12.01 17.27 1.85
CA ARG A 227 -13.20 16.44 1.71
C ARG A 227 -12.88 14.99 1.34
N SER A 228 -13.83 14.08 1.52
CA SER A 228 -13.66 12.64 1.27
C SER A 228 -13.23 12.33 -0.17
N ARG A 229 -13.70 13.09 -1.16
CA ARG A 229 -13.28 12.97 -2.57
C ARG A 229 -11.82 13.34 -2.78
N THR A 230 -11.26 14.22 -1.98
CA THR A 230 -9.85 14.63 -2.01
C THR A 230 -8.99 13.81 -1.06
N SER A 231 -9.56 13.29 0.03
CA SER A 231 -8.85 12.55 1.06
C SER A 231 -8.42 11.15 0.61
N LYS A 232 -7.19 10.74 0.96
CA LYS A 232 -6.70 9.37 0.76
C LYS A 232 -7.41 8.35 1.68
N THR A 233 -7.92 8.78 2.82
CA THR A 233 -8.53 7.92 3.84
C THR A 233 -10.05 7.88 3.80
N GLY A 234 -10.70 8.69 2.93
CA GLY A 234 -12.14 8.73 2.75
C GLY A 234 -12.91 9.56 3.79
N GLY A 235 -12.24 10.10 4.81
CA GLY A 235 -12.83 11.00 5.80
C GLY A 235 -12.72 12.48 5.41
N ILE A 236 -13.61 13.32 5.97
CA ILE A 236 -13.49 14.77 5.94
C ILE A 236 -12.59 15.18 7.11
N ARG A 237 -11.68 16.12 6.88
CA ARG A 237 -10.92 16.76 7.95
C ARG A 237 -10.76 18.25 7.68
N HIS A 238 -10.64 18.98 8.75
CA HIS A 238 -10.35 20.40 8.73
C HIS A 238 -8.90 20.61 9.19
N VAL A 239 -8.18 21.48 8.51
CA VAL A 239 -6.78 21.80 8.80
C VAL A 239 -6.69 23.29 9.07
N THR A 240 -6.08 23.66 10.19
CA THR A 240 -5.94 25.06 10.61
C THR A 240 -4.99 25.83 9.68
N ILE A 241 -5.41 27.02 9.27
CA ILE A 241 -4.57 27.98 8.58
C ILE A 241 -3.86 28.87 9.63
N HIS A 242 -2.64 28.47 9.98
CA HIS A 242 -1.80 29.26 10.89
C HIS A 242 -1.41 30.62 10.28
N ALA A 243 -1.04 31.56 11.12
CA ALA A 243 -0.75 32.95 10.72
C ALA A 243 0.22 33.08 9.53
N VAL A 244 1.26 32.24 9.48
CA VAL A 244 2.21 32.23 8.36
C VAL A 244 1.55 31.87 7.04
N LEU A 245 0.72 30.82 7.03
CA LEU A 245 0.01 30.38 5.83
C LEU A 245 -1.05 31.41 5.41
N TRP A 246 -1.77 31.96 6.39
CA TRP A 246 -2.79 32.98 6.14
C TRP A 246 -2.17 34.20 5.40
N ARG A 247 -1.05 34.73 5.90
CA ARG A 247 -0.33 35.85 5.25
C ARG A 247 0.09 35.50 3.81
N LEU A 248 0.60 34.29 3.59
CA LEU A 248 1.03 33.84 2.27
C LEU A 248 -0.13 33.69 1.27
N LEU A 249 -1.31 33.27 1.76
CA LEU A 249 -2.47 33.08 0.90
C LEU A 249 -3.31 34.34 0.72
N ALA A 250 -3.28 35.29 1.69
CA ALA A 250 -4.04 36.54 1.62
C ALA A 250 -3.75 37.37 0.36
N GLY A 251 -2.53 37.30 -0.14
CA GLY A 251 -2.12 37.96 -1.39
C GLY A 251 -2.80 37.46 -2.67
N TYR A 252 -3.55 36.37 -2.60
CA TYR A 252 -4.33 35.79 -3.71
C TYR A 252 -5.81 36.20 -3.68
N GLY A 253 -6.23 37.05 -2.72
CA GLY A 253 -7.59 37.57 -2.54
C GLY A 253 -8.48 36.72 -1.65
N ALA A 254 -9.48 37.34 -1.03
CA ALA A 254 -10.51 36.65 -0.25
C ALA A 254 -11.39 35.80 -1.19
N GLY A 255 -11.21 34.52 -1.17
CA GLY A 255 -11.91 33.59 -2.05
C GLY A 255 -11.05 33.00 -3.17
N GLY A 256 -9.87 33.57 -3.43
CA GLY A 256 -8.94 33.10 -4.43
C GLY A 256 -9.50 33.03 -5.87
N PRO A 257 -8.70 32.67 -6.86
CA PRO A 257 -9.20 32.41 -8.20
C PRO A 257 -10.14 31.19 -8.21
N ALA A 258 -11.16 31.21 -9.05
CA ALA A 258 -12.03 30.05 -9.24
C ALA A 258 -11.22 28.85 -9.75
N GLY A 259 -11.47 27.66 -9.19
CA GLY A 259 -10.87 26.42 -9.67
C GLY A 259 -9.93 25.72 -8.68
N LEU A 260 -8.99 24.97 -9.23
CA LEU A 260 -8.02 24.18 -8.47
C LEU A 260 -6.92 25.07 -7.88
N LEU A 261 -6.40 24.67 -6.74
CA LEU A 261 -5.26 25.32 -6.10
C LEU A 261 -3.96 25.11 -6.89
N CYS A 262 -3.84 23.96 -7.55
CA CYS A 262 -2.71 23.66 -8.43
C CYS A 262 -2.94 24.25 -9.82
N PRO A 263 -1.91 24.89 -10.43
CA PRO A 263 -1.99 25.35 -11.81
C PRO A 263 -2.04 24.19 -12.81
N PRO A 264 -2.41 24.45 -14.09
CA PRO A 264 -2.30 23.47 -15.15
C PRO A 264 -0.88 22.89 -15.25
N ASN A 265 -0.79 21.64 -15.68
CA ASN A 265 0.48 20.92 -15.82
C ASN A 265 1.30 20.83 -14.51
N TRP A 266 0.63 20.84 -13.38
CA TRP A 266 1.25 20.78 -12.05
C TRP A 266 2.39 19.77 -11.91
N PRO A 267 2.31 18.49 -12.37
CA PRO A 267 3.39 17.53 -12.19
C PRO A 267 4.71 17.97 -12.86
N VAL A 268 4.63 18.60 -14.03
CA VAL A 268 5.78 19.09 -14.77
C VAL A 268 6.35 20.32 -14.08
N ARG A 269 5.49 21.30 -13.77
CA ARG A 269 5.87 22.55 -13.10
C ARG A 269 6.50 22.29 -11.73
N TRP A 270 5.89 21.42 -10.94
CA TRP A 270 6.42 21.01 -9.62
C TRP A 270 7.81 20.35 -9.73
N ARG A 271 8.04 19.54 -10.76
CA ARG A 271 9.36 18.94 -10.99
C ARG A 271 10.39 20.01 -11.35
N LEU A 272 10.06 20.96 -12.24
CA LEU A 272 10.95 22.06 -12.64
C LEU A 272 11.26 22.97 -11.48
N LEU A 273 10.24 23.37 -10.69
CA LEU A 273 10.39 24.20 -9.50
C LEU A 273 11.37 23.57 -8.52
N ARG A 274 11.19 22.30 -8.17
CA ARG A 274 12.12 21.59 -7.27
C ARG A 274 13.53 21.53 -7.81
N LYS A 275 13.70 21.27 -9.11
CA LYS A 275 15.03 21.26 -9.74
C LYS A 275 15.69 22.62 -9.63
N LYS A 276 14.97 23.69 -9.88
CA LYS A 276 15.48 25.08 -9.76
C LYS A 276 15.78 25.45 -8.30
N ALA A 277 15.01 24.96 -7.35
CA ALA A 277 15.23 25.19 -5.93
C ALA A 277 16.37 24.33 -5.32
N GLY A 278 17.01 23.47 -6.10
CA GLY A 278 18.21 22.74 -5.69
C GLY A 278 18.03 21.24 -5.47
N TRP A 279 16.86 20.64 -5.82
CA TRP A 279 16.66 19.20 -5.76
C TRP A 279 16.74 18.54 -7.14
N GLY A 280 17.44 17.41 -7.20
CA GLY A 280 17.61 16.58 -8.38
C GLY A 280 18.92 15.82 -8.32
N LEU A 281 19.08 14.84 -9.21
CA LEU A 281 20.33 14.08 -9.32
C LEU A 281 21.46 15.09 -9.58
N HIS A 282 22.49 15.09 -8.75
CA HIS A 282 23.63 16.01 -8.79
C HIS A 282 23.35 17.49 -8.42
N ASN A 283 22.18 17.82 -7.86
CA ASN A 283 21.88 19.15 -7.36
C ASN A 283 22.26 19.29 -5.87
N ARG A 284 22.33 20.55 -5.39
CA ARG A 284 22.76 20.90 -4.02
C ARG A 284 22.09 20.08 -2.90
N PHE A 285 20.80 19.78 -3.01
CA PHE A 285 20.03 19.07 -1.99
C PHE A 285 19.75 17.60 -2.34
N GLY A 286 20.36 17.06 -3.41
CA GLY A 286 20.16 15.68 -3.82
C GLY A 286 18.74 15.38 -4.29
N GLU A 287 18.30 14.12 -4.15
CA GLU A 287 16.99 13.70 -4.61
C GLU A 287 15.86 14.15 -3.68
N TRP A 288 14.73 14.52 -4.29
CA TRP A 288 13.54 14.91 -3.55
C TRP A 288 12.89 13.71 -2.87
N SER A 289 12.67 13.83 -1.56
CA SER A 289 11.86 12.85 -0.82
C SER A 289 10.36 13.08 -1.04
N ALA A 290 9.62 12.02 -1.34
CA ALA A 290 8.16 12.10 -1.38
C ALA A 290 7.61 12.54 -0.01
N ASP A 291 6.57 13.38 -0.03
CA ASP A 291 5.94 13.94 1.16
C ASP A 291 6.84 14.81 2.05
N ALA A 292 8.05 15.25 1.59
CA ALA A 292 9.00 16.03 2.39
C ALA A 292 8.35 17.28 3.02
N LEU A 293 7.56 18.05 2.27
CA LEU A 293 6.86 19.24 2.80
C LEU A 293 5.91 18.88 3.94
N ARG A 294 5.15 17.82 3.76
CA ARG A 294 4.21 17.35 4.78
C ARG A 294 4.93 16.82 6.04
N HIS A 295 6.07 16.16 5.89
CA HIS A 295 6.87 15.71 7.03
C HIS A 295 7.52 16.90 7.73
N THR A 296 7.96 17.91 6.97
CA THR A 296 8.44 19.17 7.52
C THR A 296 7.36 19.83 8.38
N TYR A 297 6.16 20.05 7.83
CA TYR A 297 5.02 20.57 8.60
C TYR A 297 4.82 19.82 9.92
N ALA A 298 4.69 18.49 9.86
CA ALA A 298 4.37 17.70 11.03
C ALA A 298 5.46 17.77 12.11
N SER A 299 6.74 17.78 11.74
CA SER A 299 7.85 17.84 12.67
C SER A 299 7.96 19.23 13.32
N TYR A 300 7.80 20.30 12.54
CA TYR A 300 7.79 21.66 13.06
C TYR A 300 6.53 21.94 13.91
N HIS A 301 5.36 21.41 13.53
CA HIS A 301 4.14 21.51 14.32
C HIS A 301 4.29 20.78 15.66
N ALA A 302 4.73 19.53 15.65
CA ALA A 302 4.96 18.75 16.87
C ALA A 302 5.96 19.43 17.82
N LYS A 303 7.01 20.06 17.27
CA LYS A 303 8.03 20.78 18.08
C LYS A 303 7.50 22.05 18.70
N TRP A 304 6.69 22.81 17.96
CA TRP A 304 6.23 24.15 18.36
C TRP A 304 5.00 24.09 19.23
N PHE A 305 3.93 23.48 18.74
CA PHE A 305 2.62 23.45 19.41
C PHE A 305 2.50 22.34 20.45
N ARG A 306 3.23 21.24 20.30
CA ARG A 306 3.19 20.05 21.19
C ARG A 306 1.80 19.41 21.30
N ASP A 307 0.86 19.75 20.43
CA ASP A 307 -0.47 19.14 20.34
C ASP A 307 -0.47 18.01 19.32
N PHE A 308 -0.18 16.81 19.80
CA PHE A 308 -0.13 15.61 18.97
C PHE A 308 -1.52 15.12 18.56
N SER A 309 -2.55 15.42 19.35
CA SER A 309 -3.92 15.03 19.05
C SER A 309 -4.48 15.84 17.89
N LEU A 310 -4.33 17.16 17.94
CA LEU A 310 -4.68 18.05 16.85
C LEU A 310 -3.89 17.69 15.58
N LEU A 311 -2.57 17.52 15.70
CA LEU A 311 -1.73 17.13 14.58
C LEU A 311 -2.20 15.82 13.94
N GLN A 312 -2.60 14.82 14.74
CA GLN A 312 -3.12 13.55 14.24
C GLN A 312 -4.40 13.74 13.41
N LEU A 313 -5.34 14.55 13.91
CA LEU A 313 -6.59 14.88 13.22
C LEU A 313 -6.32 15.59 11.90
N GLU A 314 -5.54 16.65 11.92
CA GLU A 314 -5.20 17.46 10.75
C GLU A 314 -4.41 16.67 9.70
N MET A 315 -3.48 15.81 10.14
CA MET A 315 -2.75 14.91 9.25
C MET A 315 -3.65 13.77 8.72
N GLY A 316 -4.82 13.52 9.30
CA GLY A 316 -5.71 12.43 8.92
C GLY A 316 -5.04 11.05 9.09
N HIS A 317 -4.38 10.86 10.22
CA HIS A 317 -3.79 9.57 10.62
C HIS A 317 -4.79 8.78 11.47
N ARG A 318 -5.02 7.51 11.12
CA ARG A 318 -5.96 6.64 11.83
C ARG A 318 -5.43 6.15 13.17
N SER A 319 -4.12 6.16 13.39
CA SER A 319 -3.49 5.73 14.63
C SER A 319 -2.38 6.67 15.06
N SER A 320 -2.21 6.82 16.38
CA SER A 320 -1.15 7.61 16.99
C SER A 320 0.23 6.94 16.87
N SER A 321 0.29 5.62 16.64
CA SER A 321 1.55 4.90 16.45
C SER A 321 2.36 5.45 15.29
N LEU A 322 1.70 5.77 14.16
CA LEU A 322 2.34 6.39 13.00
C LEU A 322 2.95 7.77 13.31
N LEU A 323 2.33 8.54 14.21
CA LEU A 323 2.89 9.81 14.66
C LEU A 323 4.11 9.57 15.55
N ARG A 324 4.01 8.64 16.50
CA ARG A 324 5.11 8.33 17.43
C ARG A 324 6.33 7.80 16.70
N GLU A 325 6.18 6.84 15.78
CA GLU A 325 7.29 6.25 15.04
C GLU A 325 7.96 7.25 14.07
N ARG A 326 7.16 8.16 13.47
CA ARG A 326 7.66 9.04 12.41
C ARG A 326 8.06 10.43 12.88
N TYR A 327 7.52 10.93 13.99
CA TYR A 327 7.71 12.32 14.45
C TYR A 327 8.34 12.47 15.83
N LEU A 328 8.51 11.39 16.59
CA LEU A 328 9.32 11.44 17.80
C LEU A 328 10.82 11.56 17.51
N ASN A 329 11.26 11.19 16.33
CA ASN A 329 12.62 11.46 15.84
C ASN A 329 12.72 12.91 15.34
N MET A 330 12.45 13.86 16.24
CA MET A 330 12.65 15.29 16.00
C MET A 330 14.14 15.69 16.07
N GLU A 331 15.05 14.74 15.82
CA GLU A 331 16.47 15.03 15.66
C GLU A 331 16.66 16.03 14.53
N GLY A 332 17.25 17.17 14.84
CA GLY A 332 17.50 18.25 13.89
C GLY A 332 16.48 19.39 13.87
N VAL A 333 15.34 19.30 14.59
CA VAL A 333 14.42 20.45 14.75
C VAL A 333 14.60 21.08 16.13
N SER A 334 15.39 22.16 16.21
CA SER A 334 15.48 22.98 17.42
C SER A 334 14.20 23.82 17.60
N ARG A 335 13.99 24.35 18.82
CA ARG A 335 12.87 25.25 19.10
C ARG A 335 13.00 26.55 18.31
N ASP A 336 14.21 27.06 18.13
CA ASP A 336 14.46 28.27 17.36
C ASP A 336 14.18 28.08 15.88
N ARG A 337 14.56 26.93 15.30
CA ARG A 337 14.17 26.58 13.93
C ARG A 337 12.64 26.49 13.78
N ALA A 338 11.95 25.90 14.77
CA ALA A 338 10.49 25.83 14.75
C ALA A 338 9.86 27.21 14.87
N ARG A 339 10.41 28.10 15.71
CA ARG A 339 9.98 29.50 15.78
C ARG A 339 10.13 30.20 14.44
N LEU A 340 11.30 30.11 13.82
CA LEU A 340 11.55 30.72 12.50
C LEU A 340 10.59 30.20 11.45
N PHE A 341 10.26 28.90 11.45
CA PHE A 341 9.30 28.31 10.53
C PHE A 341 7.89 28.92 10.66
N TRP A 342 7.41 29.11 11.91
CA TRP A 342 6.06 29.59 12.17
C TRP A 342 5.92 31.12 12.17
N GLU A 343 6.98 31.82 12.52
CA GLU A 343 7.03 33.29 12.53
C GLU A 343 7.54 33.88 11.21
N ALA A 344 7.89 33.06 10.23
CA ALA A 344 8.61 33.39 8.99
C ALA A 344 8.52 34.89 8.63
N PRO A 345 9.66 35.63 8.68
CA PRO A 345 9.68 37.07 8.48
C PRO A 345 9.17 37.43 7.08
N GLU A 346 8.49 38.57 6.97
CA GLU A 346 7.97 39.14 5.71
C GLU A 346 9.06 39.39 4.67
N HIS A 347 10.32 39.51 5.10
CA HIS A 347 11.49 39.72 4.26
C HIS A 347 12.57 38.68 4.55
N GLY A 348 12.62 37.66 3.71
CA GLY A 348 13.78 36.78 3.49
C GLY A 348 14.34 36.02 4.74
N TRP A 349 14.36 34.73 4.69
CA TRP A 349 15.09 33.84 5.62
C TRP A 349 16.60 34.14 5.71
N ASN A 350 17.17 34.84 4.72
CA ASN A 350 18.61 35.08 4.60
C ASN A 350 19.16 36.17 5.52
N ASN A 351 18.33 37.02 6.14
CA ASN A 351 18.81 38.16 6.89
C ASN A 351 18.91 37.97 8.42
N LYS A 352 18.56 36.82 8.99
CA LYS A 352 18.61 36.59 10.46
C LYS A 352 19.40 35.35 10.91
N ILE A 353 19.94 34.57 10.01
CA ILE A 353 20.95 33.59 10.37
C ILE A 353 22.28 34.23 10.02
N GLY A 354 22.89 34.88 11.02
CA GLY A 354 24.29 35.29 10.92
C GLY A 354 25.16 34.05 10.69
N ILE A 355 25.33 33.67 9.46
CA ILE A 355 26.44 32.82 9.06
C ILE A 355 27.64 33.78 9.08
N ALA A 356 28.38 33.80 10.20
CA ALA A 356 29.72 34.30 10.23
C ALA A 356 30.46 33.66 9.05
N GLY A 357 30.93 34.49 8.15
CA GLY A 357 31.72 34.04 7.02
C GLY A 357 32.87 33.16 7.53
N THR A 358 32.91 31.94 7.14
CA THR A 358 34.15 31.18 7.08
C THR A 358 34.70 31.41 5.68
N ASP A 359 35.62 32.35 5.61
CA ASP A 359 36.60 32.45 4.55
C ASP A 359 37.25 31.07 4.37
N PHE A 360 37.06 30.47 3.23
CA PHE A 360 37.96 29.45 2.72
C PHE A 360 38.64 29.99 1.49
N LEU A 361 39.93 30.36 1.72
CA LEU A 361 40.97 30.40 0.71
C LEU A 361 41.17 29.04 0.08
#